data_dda4fc6a73f6f997869e8a8c61a3adcd
#
_entry.id   dda4fc6a73f6f997869e8a8c61a3adcd
#
_cell.length_a   1.000
_cell.length_b   1.000
_cell.length_c   1.000
_cell.angle_alpha   90.00
_cell.angle_beta   90.00
_cell.angle_gamma   90.00
#
_symmetry.space_group_name_H-M   'P 1'
#
loop_
_entity.id
_entity.type
_entity.pdbx_description
1 polymer ?
#
loop_
_entity_poly.entity_id
_entity_poly.type
_entity_poly.pdbx_seq_one_letter_code
_entity_poly.pdbx_strand_id
1 'polypeptide(L)'
;MNYHILYNPLACNGQGEEEAMKLKMLLAGNQLTFHNVIEAIDYKEFFDSLSPKDHITICGGDGTLNHFVNDIAGLSVQNPILYYSTGSGND
;
A
#
# COMPACT_ATOMS: atom_id res chain seq x y z
N MET A 1 -9.61 11.02 7.88
CA MET A 1 -8.36 10.94 7.13
C MET A 1 -8.44 9.78 6.16
N ASN A 2 -7.93 9.96 4.95
CA ASN A 2 -7.99 8.91 3.92
C ASN A 2 -6.67 8.17 3.84
N TYR A 3 -6.74 6.84 3.88
CA TYR A 3 -5.60 5.97 3.71
C TYR A 3 -5.80 5.14 2.44
N HIS A 4 -4.78 5.11 1.59
CA HIS A 4 -4.75 4.23 0.43
C HIS A 4 -3.82 3.07 0.75
N ILE A 5 -4.38 1.88 0.79
CA ILE A 5 -3.67 0.67 1.18
C ILE A 5 -3.26 -0.08 -0.07
N LEU A 6 -1.97 -0.14 -0.36
CA LEU A 6 -1.43 -0.89 -1.48
C LEU A 6 -0.98 -2.25 -0.95
N TYR A 7 -1.61 -3.31 -1.41
CA TYR A 7 -1.33 -4.64 -0.87
C TYR A 7 -1.03 -5.64 -1.97
N ASN A 8 -0.21 -6.63 -1.64
CA ASN A 8 0.08 -7.76 -2.53
C ASN A 8 -0.64 -8.99 -1.99
N PRO A 9 -1.70 -9.47 -2.67
CA PRO A 9 -2.45 -10.62 -2.17
C PRO A 9 -1.64 -11.91 -2.16
N LEU A 10 -0.53 -11.97 -2.90
CA LEU A 10 0.33 -13.16 -2.91
C LEU A 10 1.34 -13.17 -1.77
N ALA A 11 1.50 -12.07 -1.04
CA ALA A 11 2.38 -12.05 0.13
C ALA A 11 1.85 -12.98 1.22
N CYS A 12 2.73 -13.40 2.12
CA CYS A 12 2.39 -14.27 3.25
C CYS A 12 1.72 -15.56 2.78
N ASN A 13 2.28 -16.21 1.76
CA ASN A 13 1.75 -17.47 1.22
C ASN A 13 0.31 -17.34 0.72
N GLY A 14 -0.01 -16.21 0.09
CA GLY A 14 -1.34 -15.97 -0.46
C GLY A 14 -2.32 -15.35 0.50
N GLN A 15 -1.89 -14.97 1.69
CA GLN A 15 -2.76 -14.36 2.71
C GLN A 15 -2.64 -12.84 2.77
N GLY A 16 -2.01 -12.22 1.77
CA GLY A 16 -1.76 -10.78 1.77
C GLY A 16 -3.03 -9.96 1.87
N GLU A 17 -4.12 -10.39 1.24
CA GLU A 17 -5.38 -9.68 1.34
C GLU A 17 -5.94 -9.72 2.77
N GLU A 18 -5.89 -10.88 3.42
CA GLU A 18 -6.35 -11.02 4.81
C GLU A 18 -5.52 -10.13 5.74
N GLU A 19 -4.22 -10.09 5.53
CA GLU A 19 -3.34 -9.24 6.32
C GLU A 19 -3.66 -7.75 6.11
N ALA A 20 -3.93 -7.35 4.87
CA ALA A 20 -4.31 -5.97 4.58
C ALA A 20 -5.63 -5.61 5.27
N MET A 21 -6.59 -6.53 5.31
CA MET A 21 -7.88 -6.26 5.93
C MET A 21 -7.77 -6.01 7.44
N LYS A 22 -6.72 -6.48 8.08
CA LYS A 22 -6.50 -6.19 9.50
C LYS A 22 -6.32 -4.70 9.77
N LEU A 23 -5.89 -3.95 8.75
CA LEU A 23 -5.74 -2.50 8.88
C LEU A 23 -7.07 -1.80 9.11
N LYS A 24 -8.19 -2.41 8.75
CA LYS A 24 -9.50 -1.84 9.04
C LYS A 24 -9.72 -1.64 10.53
N MET A 25 -9.17 -2.55 11.35
CA MET A 25 -9.28 -2.41 12.80
C MET A 25 -8.25 -1.43 13.34
N LEU A 26 -7.04 -1.48 12.81
CA LEU A 26 -5.95 -0.62 13.27
C LEU A 26 -6.20 0.85 12.95
N LEU A 27 -6.86 1.12 11.82
CA LEU A 27 -7.14 2.47 11.34
C LEU A 27 -8.63 2.79 11.43
N ALA A 28 -9.32 2.22 12.41
CA ALA A 28 -10.75 2.45 12.61
C ALA A 28 -11.03 3.95 12.77
N GLY A 29 -12.12 4.41 12.16
CA GLY A 29 -12.47 5.82 12.17
C GLY A 29 -11.95 6.59 10.96
N ASN A 30 -11.14 5.95 10.10
CA ASN A 30 -10.62 6.55 8.89
C ASN A 30 -11.23 5.89 7.66
N GLN A 31 -11.13 6.58 6.51
CA GLN A 31 -11.50 5.98 5.24
C GLN A 31 -10.32 5.19 4.68
N LEU A 32 -10.58 3.97 4.27
CA LEU A 32 -9.56 3.10 3.69
C LEU A 32 -9.97 2.71 2.28
N THR A 33 -9.05 2.84 1.33
CA THR A 33 -9.23 2.37 -0.03
C THR A 33 -8.12 1.36 -0.33
N PHE A 34 -8.50 0.15 -0.73
CA PHE A 34 -7.55 -0.93 -0.97
C PHE A 34 -7.23 -1.06 -2.45
N HIS A 35 -5.95 -1.17 -2.76
CA HIS A 35 -5.45 -1.31 -4.13
C HIS A 35 -4.59 -2.56 -4.21
N ASN A 36 -4.92 -3.45 -5.16
CA ASN A 36 -4.15 -4.67 -5.41
C ASN A 36 -2.96 -4.32 -6.31
N VAL A 37 -1.73 -4.49 -5.79
CA VAL A 37 -0.52 -4.10 -6.52
C VAL A 37 -0.15 -5.05 -7.66
N ILE A 38 -0.80 -6.23 -7.73
CA ILE A 38 -0.58 -7.14 -8.87
C ILE A 38 -1.24 -6.58 -10.13
N GLU A 39 -2.35 -5.86 -9.98
CA GLU A 39 -2.98 -5.20 -11.11
C GLU A 39 -2.10 -4.03 -11.56
N ALA A 40 -2.09 -3.77 -12.86
CA ALA A 40 -1.30 -2.67 -13.40
C ALA A 40 -1.81 -1.34 -12.84
N ILE A 41 -0.93 -0.61 -12.18
CA ILE A 41 -1.25 0.70 -11.61
C ILE A 41 -0.37 1.74 -12.29
N ASP A 42 -1.01 2.77 -12.85
CA ASP A 42 -0.28 3.96 -13.30
C ASP A 42 -0.06 4.85 -12.08
N TYR A 43 1.12 4.76 -11.48
CA TYR A 43 1.41 5.48 -10.24
C TYR A 43 1.42 6.98 -10.43
N LYS A 44 1.80 7.48 -11.60
CA LYS A 44 1.74 8.93 -11.84
C LYS A 44 0.31 9.41 -11.75
N GLU A 45 -0.61 8.75 -12.45
CA GLU A 45 -2.02 9.08 -12.40
C GLU A 45 -2.59 8.88 -11.00
N PHE A 46 -2.20 7.78 -10.34
CA PHE A 46 -2.64 7.49 -8.99
C PHE A 46 -2.29 8.62 -8.03
N PHE A 47 -1.02 9.06 -8.02
CA PHE A 47 -0.60 10.12 -7.11
C PHE A 47 -1.20 11.47 -7.49
N ASP A 48 -1.38 11.73 -8.78
CA ASP A 48 -2.01 12.98 -9.23
C ASP A 48 -3.46 13.10 -8.76
N SER A 49 -4.13 11.97 -8.55
CA SER A 49 -5.51 11.93 -8.09
C SER A 49 -5.67 12.08 -6.58
N LEU A 50 -4.58 11.99 -5.82
CA LEU A 50 -4.64 12.03 -4.37
C LEU A 50 -4.66 13.45 -3.84
N SER A 51 -5.36 13.64 -2.71
CA SER A 51 -5.23 14.87 -1.94
C SER A 51 -3.88 14.87 -1.22
N PRO A 52 -3.23 16.04 -1.04
CA PRO A 52 -1.97 16.11 -0.29
C PRO A 52 -2.08 15.57 1.15
N LYS A 53 -3.28 15.48 1.68
CA LYS A 53 -3.53 14.98 3.04
C LYS A 53 -3.74 13.48 3.10
N ASP A 54 -3.85 12.81 1.94
CA ASP A 54 -4.05 11.37 1.92
C ASP A 54 -2.76 10.66 2.32
N HIS A 55 -2.92 9.56 3.05
CA HIS A 55 -1.80 8.73 3.47
C HIS A 55 -1.75 7.47 2.60
N ILE A 56 -0.54 7.00 2.35
CA ILE A 56 -0.32 5.77 1.59
C ILE A 56 0.29 4.75 2.54
N THR A 57 -0.25 3.53 2.55
CA THR A 57 0.29 2.43 3.34
C THR A 57 0.63 1.29 2.40
N ILE A 58 1.88 0.83 2.45
CA ILE A 58 2.32 -0.34 1.71
C ILE A 58 2.20 -1.53 2.64
N CYS A 59 1.44 -2.53 2.20
CA CYS A 59 1.16 -3.71 3.01
C CYS A 59 1.72 -4.94 2.32
N GLY A 60 2.71 -5.57 2.92
CA GLY A 60 3.37 -6.75 2.34
C GLY A 60 4.72 -6.98 2.98
N GLY A 61 5.55 -7.74 2.30
CA GLY A 61 6.92 -7.98 2.72
C GLY A 61 7.90 -7.06 2.02
N ASP A 62 9.19 -7.38 2.18
CA ASP A 62 10.27 -6.56 1.62
C ASP A 62 10.22 -6.49 0.11
N GLY A 63 9.82 -7.59 -0.56
CA GLY A 63 9.70 -7.61 -2.02
C GLY A 63 8.64 -6.64 -2.52
N THR A 64 7.51 -6.58 -1.84
CA THR A 64 6.44 -5.65 -2.19
C THR A 64 6.91 -4.20 -2.03
N LEU A 65 7.59 -3.91 -0.94
CA LEU A 65 8.12 -2.57 -0.69
C LEU A 65 9.13 -2.17 -1.75
N ASN A 66 10.08 -3.07 -2.08
CA ASN A 66 11.09 -2.78 -3.09
C ASN A 66 10.48 -2.52 -4.46
N HIS A 67 9.49 -3.30 -4.86
CA HIS A 67 8.78 -3.09 -6.11
C HIS A 67 8.13 -1.71 -6.15
N PHE A 68 7.44 -1.36 -5.08
CA PHE A 68 6.77 -0.06 -5.00
C PHE A 68 7.78 1.08 -5.11
N VAL A 69 8.88 1.01 -4.36
CA VAL A 69 9.92 2.06 -4.37
C VAL A 69 10.50 2.23 -5.77
N ASN A 70 10.77 1.12 -6.46
CA ASN A 70 11.30 1.18 -7.82
C ASN A 70 10.28 1.76 -8.80
N ASP A 71 9.02 1.41 -8.65
CA ASP A 71 7.97 1.86 -9.56
C ASP A 71 7.71 3.36 -9.44
N ILE A 72 7.91 3.93 -8.25
CA ILE A 72 7.71 5.37 -8.04
C ILE A 72 8.98 6.19 -8.16
N ALA A 73 10.12 5.54 -8.44
CA ALA A 73 11.38 6.25 -8.61
C ALA A 73 11.24 7.29 -9.74
N GLY A 74 11.63 8.51 -9.47
CA GLY A 74 11.50 9.61 -10.42
C GLY A 74 10.17 10.35 -10.34
N LEU A 75 9.21 9.86 -9.57
CA LEU A 75 7.99 10.61 -9.31
C LEU A 75 8.16 11.48 -8.08
N SER A 76 7.49 12.64 -8.10
CA SER A 76 7.50 13.55 -6.96
C SER A 76 6.30 13.21 -6.07
N VAL A 77 6.57 12.52 -4.95
CA VAL A 77 5.53 12.08 -4.03
C VAL A 77 5.60 12.91 -2.76
N GLN A 78 4.52 13.59 -2.43
CA GLN A 78 4.45 14.44 -1.24
C GLN A 78 3.61 13.83 -0.13
N ASN A 79 2.90 12.74 -0.42
CA ASN A 79 2.04 12.09 0.57
C ASN A 79 2.88 11.27 1.56
N PRO A 80 2.49 11.24 2.84
CA PRO A 80 3.15 10.36 3.80
C PRO A 80 3.00 8.90 3.39
N ILE A 81 4.09 8.15 3.46
CA ILE A 81 4.10 6.72 3.10
C ILE A 81 4.47 5.92 4.35
N LEU A 82 3.62 4.99 4.70
CA LEU A 82 3.83 4.08 5.81
C LEU A 82 4.01 2.67 5.28
N TYR A 83 4.85 1.90 5.94
CA TYR A 83 5.06 0.50 5.60
C TYR A 83 4.50 -0.38 6.70
N TYR A 84 3.55 -1.25 6.34
CA TYR A 84 3.00 -2.24 7.25
C TYR A 84 3.53 -3.62 6.85
N SER A 85 4.47 -4.12 7.63
CA SER A 85 5.08 -5.43 7.39
C SER A 85 4.10 -6.53 7.78
N THR A 86 3.86 -7.48 6.87
CA THR A 86 2.89 -8.55 7.09
C THR A 86 3.62 -9.86 7.40
N GLY A 87 3.01 -10.66 8.27
CA GLY A 87 3.50 -11.99 8.58
C GLY A 87 4.93 -12.01 9.06
N SER A 88 5.74 -12.91 8.49
CA SER A 88 7.15 -13.06 8.85
C SER A 88 8.06 -12.01 8.24
N GLY A 89 7.51 -11.12 7.44
CA GLY A 89 8.30 -10.14 6.71
C GLY A 89 8.96 -10.67 5.44
N ASN A 90 8.70 -11.90 5.08
CA ASN A 90 9.21 -12.51 3.85
C ASN A 90 8.09 -12.63 2.83
N ASP A 91 8.38 -12.22 1.65
CA ASP A 91 7.49 -12.42 0.50
C ASP A 91 7.92 -13.62 -0.29
#